data_3451640b20d30df9003aa08e7aa935d5
#
_entry.id   3451640b20d30df9003aa08e7aa935d5
#
_cell.length_a   1.000
_cell.length_b   1.000
_cell.length_c   1.000
_cell.angle_alpha   90.00
_cell.angle_beta   90.00
_cell.angle_gamma   90.00
#
_symmetry.space_group_name_H-M   'P 1'
#
loop_
_entity.id
_entity.type
_entity.pdbx_description
1 polymer ?
#
loop_
_entity_poly.entity_id
_entity_poly.type
_entity_poly.pdbx_seq_one_letter_code
_entity_poly.pdbx_strand_id
1 'polypeptide(L)'
;MRTTEGRDTGGMAGKETRHGVELTNLDQPLFADAGVPKRALVDYLDAVHDRLVPVLADRPLSVIRTTGDAPFMQKNLPRYAPEWVARVALWADASRRDVTYALCNDRRTLLWFANQRAVEYHPTLGRADHLDHPTHLVLDLDPPEGAGFGAAVMAAELIHHVLDDVGLAGAVKTSGAKGAHVFVPVDPATSAEDAAAATRAIAQRAERLDPSVATTAFLKADRGGKVFLDATRAGGATVVAAYSPRARPGVPVSFPVSWESLADIAPTDFTITSAIDLLGDGDPWTAAMPAAQALPADLLAQGREIPTPRVAAMHEGKRRKRAAAPKGRG
;
A
#
# COMPACT_ATOMS: atom_id res chain seq x y z
N MET A 1 -51.62 -39.56 -19.32
CA MET A 1 -50.33 -40.15 -19.68
C MET A 1 -49.56 -39.17 -20.58
N ARG A 2 -48.67 -38.43 -20.02
CA ARG A 2 -47.52 -37.76 -20.65
C ARG A 2 -46.70 -37.06 -19.53
N THR A 3 -45.66 -37.72 -19.18
CA THR A 3 -44.54 -37.23 -18.33
C THR A 3 -43.76 -36.18 -19.09
N THR A 4 -43.60 -34.99 -18.52
CA THR A 4 -42.62 -33.99 -18.98
C THR A 4 -41.45 -34.02 -18.02
N GLU A 5 -40.36 -34.59 -18.49
CA GLU A 5 -39.03 -34.52 -17.87
C GLU A 5 -38.56 -33.07 -17.87
N GLY A 6 -38.43 -32.49 -16.69
CA GLY A 6 -37.68 -31.26 -16.48
C GLY A 6 -36.16 -31.56 -16.61
N ARG A 7 -35.54 -31.07 -17.67
CA ARG A 7 -34.08 -31.05 -17.77
C ARG A 7 -33.54 -30.03 -16.81
N ASP A 8 -32.94 -30.54 -15.76
CA ASP A 8 -32.05 -29.77 -14.87
C ASP A 8 -30.76 -29.48 -15.67
N THR A 9 -30.63 -28.26 -16.20
CA THR A 9 -29.40 -27.75 -16.77
C THR A 9 -28.58 -27.12 -15.68
N GLY A 10 -28.07 -27.94 -14.76
CA GLY A 10 -26.96 -27.56 -13.88
C GLY A 10 -25.75 -27.28 -14.73
N GLY A 11 -25.53 -25.99 -15.07
CA GLY A 11 -24.34 -25.53 -15.76
C GLY A 11 -23.12 -25.88 -14.92
N MET A 12 -22.34 -26.85 -15.38
CA MET A 12 -20.99 -27.09 -14.86
C MET A 12 -20.20 -25.81 -15.07
N ALA A 13 -19.95 -25.05 -13.98
CA ALA A 13 -19.04 -23.94 -13.99
C ALA A 13 -17.68 -24.46 -14.48
N GLY A 14 -17.33 -24.13 -15.74
CA GLY A 14 -16.12 -24.61 -16.37
C GLY A 14 -14.91 -24.22 -15.55
N LYS A 15 -14.08 -25.19 -15.23
CA LYS A 15 -12.77 -24.96 -14.62
C LYS A 15 -11.89 -24.25 -15.65
N GLU A 16 -11.49 -23.02 -15.35
CA GLU A 16 -10.57 -22.25 -16.16
C GLU A 16 -9.17 -22.38 -15.57
N THR A 17 -8.16 -22.60 -16.42
CA THR A 17 -6.76 -22.69 -15.99
C THR A 17 -5.94 -21.63 -16.70
N ARG A 18 -5.23 -20.79 -15.92
CA ARG A 18 -4.26 -19.81 -16.46
C ARG A 18 -2.90 -20.04 -15.81
N HIS A 19 -1.86 -20.10 -16.62
CA HIS A 19 -0.48 -20.30 -16.17
C HIS A 19 -0.31 -21.42 -15.12
N GLY A 20 -1.07 -22.52 -15.28
CA GLY A 20 -1.03 -23.66 -14.37
C GLY A 20 -1.75 -23.44 -13.03
N VAL A 21 -2.57 -22.40 -12.93
CA VAL A 21 -3.46 -22.14 -11.78
C VAL A 21 -4.89 -22.44 -12.16
N GLU A 22 -5.52 -23.40 -11.47
CA GLU A 22 -6.94 -23.68 -11.60
C GLU A 22 -7.73 -22.57 -10.92
N LEU A 23 -8.56 -21.84 -11.69
CA LEU A 23 -9.36 -20.74 -11.24
C LEU A 23 -10.78 -21.22 -10.94
N THR A 24 -11.32 -20.81 -9.82
CA THR A 24 -12.64 -21.25 -9.33
C THR A 24 -13.55 -20.08 -9.00
N ASN A 25 -14.85 -20.28 -9.08
CA ASN A 25 -15.86 -19.32 -8.65
C ASN A 25 -15.68 -17.91 -9.27
N LEU A 26 -15.28 -17.84 -10.54
CA LEU A 26 -14.93 -16.60 -11.24
C LEU A 26 -16.11 -15.65 -11.37
N ASP A 27 -17.34 -16.18 -11.51
CA ASP A 27 -18.54 -15.38 -11.74
C ASP A 27 -19.23 -14.94 -10.44
N GLN A 28 -18.70 -15.35 -9.28
CA GLN A 28 -19.19 -14.86 -7.99
C GLN A 28 -18.76 -13.40 -7.74
N PRO A 29 -19.58 -12.60 -7.06
CA PRO A 29 -19.19 -11.25 -6.63
C PRO A 29 -17.85 -11.29 -5.90
N LEU A 30 -16.97 -10.33 -6.18
CA LEU A 30 -15.66 -10.28 -5.55
C LEU A 30 -15.78 -10.06 -4.03
N PHE A 31 -16.62 -9.14 -3.63
CA PHE A 31 -17.15 -8.92 -2.27
C PHE A 31 -18.47 -8.14 -2.38
N ALA A 32 -19.20 -7.94 -1.29
CA ALA A 32 -20.58 -7.43 -1.31
C ALA A 32 -20.76 -6.15 -2.14
N ASP A 33 -19.90 -5.16 -1.95
CA ASP A 33 -20.03 -3.85 -2.60
C ASP A 33 -19.00 -3.63 -3.73
N ALA A 34 -18.39 -4.71 -4.25
CA ALA A 34 -17.37 -4.58 -5.30
C ALA A 34 -17.95 -4.05 -6.62
N GLY A 35 -19.19 -4.40 -6.93
CA GLY A 35 -19.84 -4.09 -8.22
C GLY A 35 -19.33 -4.94 -9.38
N VAL A 36 -18.39 -5.86 -9.13
CA VAL A 36 -17.72 -6.70 -10.14
C VAL A 36 -17.54 -8.14 -9.65
N PRO A 37 -17.49 -9.13 -10.57
CA PRO A 37 -17.21 -10.51 -10.23
C PRO A 37 -15.71 -10.72 -9.96
N LYS A 38 -15.36 -11.84 -9.34
CA LYS A 38 -13.96 -12.24 -9.11
C LYS A 38 -13.17 -12.35 -10.42
N ARG A 39 -13.82 -12.67 -11.54
CA ARG A 39 -13.23 -12.71 -12.89
C ARG A 39 -12.53 -11.40 -13.21
N ALA A 40 -13.18 -10.25 -12.94
CA ALA A 40 -12.59 -8.94 -13.22
C ALA A 40 -11.28 -8.69 -12.45
N LEU A 41 -11.16 -9.17 -11.20
CA LEU A 41 -9.91 -9.10 -10.45
C LEU A 41 -8.82 -9.97 -11.10
N VAL A 42 -9.17 -11.20 -11.49
CA VAL A 42 -8.23 -12.12 -12.13
C VAL A 42 -7.76 -11.56 -13.46
N ASP A 43 -8.69 -11.06 -14.30
CA ASP A 43 -8.38 -10.47 -15.61
C ASP A 43 -7.46 -9.24 -15.46
N TYR A 44 -7.78 -8.37 -14.51
CA TYR A 44 -6.95 -7.20 -14.22
C TYR A 44 -5.53 -7.58 -13.80
N LEU A 45 -5.39 -8.46 -12.78
CA LEU A 45 -4.07 -8.87 -12.28
C LEU A 45 -3.27 -9.65 -13.31
N ASP A 46 -3.97 -10.40 -14.17
CA ASP A 46 -3.36 -11.08 -15.30
C ASP A 46 -2.84 -10.11 -16.36
N ALA A 47 -3.56 -9.02 -16.62
CA ALA A 47 -3.18 -7.98 -17.59
C ALA A 47 -2.01 -7.10 -17.10
N VAL A 48 -1.95 -6.80 -15.78
CA VAL A 48 -0.91 -5.90 -15.23
C VAL A 48 0.27 -6.62 -14.59
N HIS A 49 0.39 -7.94 -14.77
CA HIS A 49 1.39 -8.75 -14.08
C HIS A 49 2.83 -8.31 -14.37
N ASP A 50 3.14 -7.89 -15.58
CA ASP A 50 4.44 -7.41 -16.02
C ASP A 50 4.88 -6.10 -15.35
N ARG A 51 3.92 -5.33 -14.82
CA ARG A 51 4.14 -4.09 -14.07
C ARG A 51 4.08 -4.30 -12.55
N LEU A 52 3.15 -5.13 -12.08
CA LEU A 52 2.96 -5.35 -10.64
C LEU A 52 3.99 -6.32 -10.04
N VAL A 53 4.32 -7.42 -10.73
CA VAL A 53 5.28 -8.42 -10.22
C VAL A 53 6.65 -7.80 -9.90
N PRO A 54 7.25 -6.95 -10.74
CA PRO A 54 8.52 -6.30 -10.40
C PRO A 54 8.49 -5.48 -9.12
N VAL A 55 7.34 -4.85 -8.80
CA VAL A 55 7.16 -4.07 -7.57
C VAL A 55 7.06 -4.99 -6.33
N LEU A 56 6.56 -6.21 -6.50
CA LEU A 56 6.39 -7.20 -5.43
C LEU A 56 7.60 -8.12 -5.24
N ALA A 57 8.45 -8.24 -6.27
CA ALA A 57 9.50 -9.27 -6.35
C ALA A 57 10.47 -9.19 -5.16
N ASP A 58 10.73 -10.36 -4.57
CA ASP A 58 11.64 -10.58 -3.43
C ASP A 58 11.27 -9.82 -2.16
N ARG A 59 10.02 -9.38 -2.04
CA ARG A 59 9.53 -8.66 -0.85
C ARG A 59 8.56 -9.50 -0.07
N PRO A 60 8.75 -9.65 1.25
CA PRO A 60 7.73 -10.23 2.13
C PRO A 60 6.38 -9.56 1.92
N LEU A 61 5.41 -10.34 1.45
CA LEU A 61 4.12 -9.83 1.00
C LEU A 61 3.02 -10.04 2.04
N SER A 62 2.30 -8.98 2.36
CA SER A 62 1.01 -9.03 3.03
C SER A 62 -0.10 -8.74 2.01
N VAL A 63 -1.23 -9.46 2.10
CA VAL A 63 -2.37 -9.24 1.20
C VAL A 63 -3.64 -8.97 1.99
N ILE A 64 -4.54 -8.15 1.45
CA ILE A 64 -5.91 -8.05 1.95
C ILE A 64 -6.79 -9.01 1.14
N ARG A 65 -7.42 -9.96 1.82
CA ARG A 65 -8.35 -10.91 1.23
C ARG A 65 -9.79 -10.56 1.59
N THR A 66 -10.68 -10.85 0.65
CA THR A 66 -12.13 -10.60 0.78
C THR A 66 -12.91 -11.92 0.85
N THR A 67 -12.51 -12.79 1.79
CA THR A 67 -13.23 -14.03 2.07
C THR A 67 -13.99 -13.87 3.38
N GLY A 68 -15.29 -14.12 3.37
CA GLY A 68 -16.17 -13.90 4.53
C GLY A 68 -16.76 -12.47 4.57
N ASP A 69 -17.23 -12.07 5.76
CA ASP A 69 -18.03 -10.85 5.94
C ASP A 69 -17.23 -9.54 5.91
N ALA A 70 -15.92 -9.61 6.16
CA ALA A 70 -15.06 -8.44 6.16
C ALA A 70 -13.67 -8.74 5.54
N PRO A 71 -13.06 -7.75 4.88
CA PRO A 71 -11.68 -7.86 4.43
C PRO A 71 -10.73 -8.06 5.61
N PHE A 72 -9.72 -8.91 5.44
CA PHE A 72 -8.69 -9.12 6.47
C PHE A 72 -7.28 -9.17 5.87
N MET A 73 -6.30 -8.68 6.65
CA MET A 73 -4.90 -8.73 6.26
C MET A 73 -4.29 -10.09 6.60
N GLN A 74 -3.81 -10.78 5.57
CA GLN A 74 -3.07 -12.02 5.68
C GLN A 74 -1.57 -11.74 5.49
N LYS A 75 -0.80 -11.98 6.54
CA LYS A 75 0.68 -11.94 6.52
C LYS A 75 1.26 -13.34 6.35
N ASN A 76 0.76 -14.28 7.13
CA ASN A 76 1.25 -15.64 7.13
C ASN A 76 0.69 -16.43 5.94
N LEU A 77 1.58 -16.99 5.12
CA LEU A 77 1.21 -17.86 4.01
C LEU A 77 0.48 -19.10 4.54
N PRO A 78 -0.70 -19.45 4.03
CA PRO A 78 -1.45 -20.58 4.55
C PRO A 78 -0.77 -21.91 4.23
N ARG A 79 -0.95 -22.91 5.07
CA ARG A 79 -0.34 -24.25 4.91
C ARG A 79 -0.73 -24.96 3.63
N TYR A 80 -1.87 -24.62 3.06
CA TYR A 80 -2.35 -25.17 1.78
C TYR A 80 -1.76 -24.45 0.55
N ALA A 81 -0.93 -23.43 0.74
CA ALA A 81 -0.26 -22.78 -0.37
C ALA A 81 0.64 -23.76 -1.11
N PRO A 82 0.60 -23.77 -2.46
CA PRO A 82 1.43 -24.65 -3.27
C PRO A 82 2.92 -24.50 -2.94
N GLU A 83 3.68 -25.58 -3.06
CA GLU A 83 5.12 -25.59 -2.79
C GLU A 83 5.91 -24.65 -3.69
N TRP A 84 5.43 -24.45 -4.92
CA TRP A 84 6.06 -23.55 -5.88
C TRP A 84 5.90 -22.06 -5.57
N VAL A 85 5.05 -21.66 -4.60
CA VAL A 85 5.01 -20.28 -4.12
C VAL A 85 6.26 -20.02 -3.29
N ALA A 86 7.12 -19.15 -3.78
CA ALA A 86 8.32 -18.73 -3.06
C ALA A 86 7.96 -18.08 -1.72
N ARG A 87 8.78 -18.35 -0.68
CA ARG A 87 8.47 -17.93 0.68
C ARG A 87 9.70 -17.65 1.50
N VAL A 88 9.54 -16.81 2.53
CA VAL A 88 10.56 -16.51 3.53
C VAL A 88 9.94 -16.56 4.93
N ALA A 89 10.64 -17.15 5.90
CA ALA A 89 10.26 -17.13 7.30
C ALA A 89 10.98 -15.97 8.00
N LEU A 90 10.23 -15.12 8.69
CA LEU A 90 10.76 -13.97 9.40
C LEU A 90 10.24 -13.96 10.82
N TRP A 91 11.11 -13.65 11.78
CA TRP A 91 10.71 -13.47 13.16
C TRP A 91 9.84 -12.22 13.33
N ALA A 92 8.70 -12.38 13.99
CA ALA A 92 7.77 -11.29 14.28
C ALA A 92 7.75 -11.01 15.79
N ASP A 93 8.42 -9.95 16.23
CA ASP A 93 8.54 -9.58 17.65
C ASP A 93 7.19 -9.40 18.33
N ALA A 94 6.22 -8.79 17.65
CA ALA A 94 4.89 -8.54 18.21
C ALA A 94 4.12 -9.83 18.57
N SER A 95 4.35 -10.92 17.85
CA SER A 95 3.71 -12.22 18.07
C SER A 95 4.65 -13.26 18.64
N ARG A 96 5.96 -12.95 18.76
CA ARG A 96 7.03 -13.80 19.25
C ARG A 96 7.05 -15.19 18.58
N ARG A 97 6.95 -15.18 17.26
CA ARG A 97 6.95 -16.39 16.42
C ARG A 97 7.44 -16.07 15.02
N ASP A 98 7.85 -17.12 14.31
CA ASP A 98 8.09 -17.02 12.89
C ASP A 98 6.77 -16.85 12.13
N VAL A 99 6.79 -15.93 11.14
CA VAL A 99 5.73 -15.72 10.18
C VAL A 99 6.31 -16.04 8.80
N THR A 100 5.67 -16.95 8.10
CA THR A 100 6.05 -17.30 6.73
C THR A 100 5.34 -16.37 5.75
N TYR A 101 6.08 -15.49 5.11
CA TYR A 101 5.55 -14.61 4.07
C TYR A 101 5.72 -15.25 2.69
N ALA A 102 4.78 -14.98 1.80
CA ALA A 102 4.98 -15.25 0.38
C ALA A 102 5.90 -14.21 -0.26
N LEU A 103 6.62 -14.63 -1.30
CA LEU A 103 7.30 -13.76 -2.26
C LEU A 103 6.57 -13.91 -3.60
N CYS A 104 6.01 -12.83 -4.12
CA CYS A 104 5.26 -12.85 -5.37
C CYS A 104 6.19 -12.47 -6.53
N ASN A 105 6.98 -13.45 -6.98
CA ASN A 105 8.05 -13.24 -7.96
C ASN A 105 7.63 -13.56 -9.39
N ASP A 106 6.42 -14.04 -9.60
CA ASP A 106 5.95 -14.45 -10.91
C ASP A 106 4.42 -14.29 -11.07
N ARG A 107 3.98 -14.31 -12.34
CA ARG A 107 2.58 -14.23 -12.74
C ARG A 107 1.72 -15.35 -12.14
N ARG A 108 2.28 -16.56 -12.04
CA ARG A 108 1.57 -17.71 -11.49
C ARG A 108 1.21 -17.51 -10.03
N THR A 109 2.13 -16.99 -9.22
CA THR A 109 1.92 -16.65 -7.81
C THR A 109 0.88 -15.54 -7.68
N LEU A 110 0.94 -14.51 -8.53
CA LEU A 110 -0.04 -13.42 -8.55
C LEU A 110 -1.45 -13.95 -8.83
N LEU A 111 -1.60 -14.81 -9.85
CA LEU A 111 -2.89 -15.42 -10.20
C LEU A 111 -3.41 -16.38 -9.12
N TRP A 112 -2.50 -17.09 -8.43
CA TRP A 112 -2.90 -17.90 -7.29
C TRP A 112 -3.50 -17.04 -6.18
N PHE A 113 -2.89 -15.92 -5.84
CA PHE A 113 -3.43 -14.96 -4.88
C PHE A 113 -4.78 -14.38 -5.34
N ALA A 114 -4.91 -14.02 -6.61
CA ALA A 114 -6.17 -13.56 -7.20
C ALA A 114 -7.29 -14.62 -7.00
N ASN A 115 -6.97 -15.90 -7.27
CA ASN A 115 -7.90 -17.01 -7.04
C ASN A 115 -8.30 -17.15 -5.56
N GLN A 116 -7.39 -16.82 -4.63
CA GLN A 116 -7.65 -16.77 -3.19
C GLN A 116 -8.37 -15.49 -2.73
N ARG A 117 -8.88 -14.65 -3.67
CA ARG A 117 -9.52 -13.34 -3.40
C ARG A 117 -8.60 -12.37 -2.66
N ALA A 118 -7.30 -12.41 -2.92
CA ALA A 118 -6.38 -11.37 -2.49
C ALA A 118 -6.58 -10.15 -3.42
N VAL A 119 -7.10 -9.07 -2.87
CA VAL A 119 -7.39 -7.84 -3.59
C VAL A 119 -6.25 -6.85 -3.46
N GLU A 120 -5.74 -6.62 -2.24
CA GLU A 120 -4.66 -5.65 -2.02
C GLU A 120 -3.33 -6.35 -1.78
N TYR A 121 -2.27 -5.78 -2.34
CA TYR A 121 -0.90 -6.28 -2.29
C TYR A 121 -0.01 -5.24 -1.57
N HIS A 122 0.53 -5.63 -0.43
CA HIS A 122 1.29 -4.77 0.47
C HIS A 122 2.68 -5.38 0.74
N PRO A 123 3.66 -5.15 -0.13
CA PRO A 123 5.03 -5.59 0.09
C PRO A 123 5.72 -4.77 1.20
N THR A 124 6.78 -5.30 1.78
CA THR A 124 7.74 -4.54 2.58
C THR A 124 8.56 -3.60 1.70
N LEU A 125 9.14 -2.56 2.29
CA LEU A 125 10.05 -1.65 1.57
C LEU A 125 11.44 -2.26 1.36
N GLY A 126 11.89 -3.13 2.26
CA GLY A 126 13.09 -3.95 2.08
C GLY A 126 12.81 -5.25 1.33
N ARG A 127 13.83 -5.81 0.68
CA ARG A 127 13.78 -7.16 0.10
C ARG A 127 14.02 -8.22 1.18
N ALA A 128 13.67 -9.46 0.91
CA ALA A 128 13.74 -10.56 1.88
C ALA A 128 15.16 -10.85 2.39
N ASP A 129 16.18 -10.60 1.58
CA ASP A 129 17.60 -10.75 1.90
C ASP A 129 18.20 -9.53 2.64
N HIS A 130 17.56 -8.34 2.54
CA HIS A 130 18.01 -7.08 3.13
C HIS A 130 16.83 -6.25 3.64
N LEU A 131 16.12 -6.75 4.66
CA LEU A 131 14.90 -6.10 5.18
C LEU A 131 15.17 -4.77 5.88
N ASP A 132 16.34 -4.61 6.44
CA ASP A 132 16.82 -3.41 7.12
C ASP A 132 17.35 -2.32 6.17
N HIS A 133 17.34 -2.59 4.86
CA HIS A 133 17.71 -1.65 3.81
C HIS A 133 16.50 -1.42 2.87
N PRO A 134 15.64 -0.45 3.19
CA PRO A 134 14.51 -0.12 2.34
C PRO A 134 15.00 0.48 1.01
N THR A 135 14.35 0.11 -0.07
CA THR A 135 14.69 0.63 -1.41
C THR A 135 14.12 2.02 -1.68
N HIS A 136 13.18 2.47 -0.85
CA HIS A 136 12.50 3.76 -1.01
C HIS A 136 12.19 4.38 0.35
N LEU A 137 12.22 5.71 0.43
CA LEU A 137 11.40 6.44 1.41
C LEU A 137 9.95 6.43 0.91
N VAL A 138 9.01 6.44 1.84
CA VAL A 138 7.59 6.56 1.50
C VAL A 138 6.92 7.56 2.44
N LEU A 139 6.28 8.56 1.86
CA LEU A 139 5.37 9.46 2.53
C LEU A 139 3.94 9.07 2.14
N ASP A 140 3.16 8.66 3.11
CA ASP A 140 1.74 8.31 2.96
C ASP A 140 0.92 9.53 3.38
N LEU A 141 0.23 10.13 2.43
CA LEU A 141 -0.55 11.37 2.61
C LEU A 141 -1.99 10.99 2.89
N ASP A 142 -2.42 11.15 4.14
CA ASP A 142 -3.73 10.71 4.63
C ASP A 142 -4.64 11.94 4.94
N PRO A 143 -5.49 12.37 3.99
CA PRO A 143 -6.43 13.46 4.20
C PRO A 143 -7.43 13.14 5.31
N PRO A 144 -7.97 14.16 6.00
CA PRO A 144 -9.00 13.94 7.01
C PRO A 144 -10.28 13.34 6.40
N GLU A 145 -11.13 12.82 7.26
CA GLU A 145 -12.41 12.27 6.84
C GLU A 145 -13.30 13.37 6.25
N GLY A 146 -13.92 13.09 5.10
CA GLY A 146 -14.74 14.07 4.38
C GLY A 146 -13.97 15.07 3.50
N ALA A 147 -12.64 15.11 3.55
CA ALA A 147 -11.86 15.90 2.61
C ALA A 147 -11.80 15.22 1.23
N GLY A 148 -11.83 16.02 0.18
CA GLY A 148 -11.62 15.57 -1.19
C GLY A 148 -10.13 15.25 -1.46
N PHE A 149 -9.86 14.64 -2.63
CA PHE A 149 -8.50 14.32 -3.07
C PHE A 149 -7.59 15.55 -3.22
N GLY A 150 -8.16 16.72 -3.52
CA GLY A 150 -7.42 17.99 -3.61
C GLY A 150 -6.61 18.33 -2.35
N ALA A 151 -7.04 17.88 -1.16
CA ALA A 151 -6.24 18.03 0.06
C ALA A 151 -4.94 17.20 -0.01
N ALA A 152 -5.01 15.96 -0.53
CA ALA A 152 -3.82 15.14 -0.74
C ALA A 152 -2.89 15.73 -1.81
N VAL A 153 -3.46 16.35 -2.86
CA VAL A 153 -2.70 17.07 -3.90
C VAL A 153 -1.90 18.19 -3.29
N MET A 154 -2.53 19.10 -2.53
CA MET A 154 -1.81 20.20 -1.85
C MET A 154 -0.67 19.69 -0.95
N ALA A 155 -0.91 18.62 -0.19
CA ALA A 155 0.13 18.03 0.65
C ALA A 155 1.27 17.38 -0.18
N ALA A 156 0.95 16.77 -1.32
CA ALA A 156 1.93 16.20 -2.24
C ALA A 156 2.80 17.28 -2.87
N GLU A 157 2.23 18.43 -3.23
CA GLU A 157 2.98 19.60 -3.73
C GLU A 157 3.97 20.14 -2.69
N LEU A 158 3.59 20.19 -1.41
CA LEU A 158 4.52 20.55 -0.33
C LEU A 158 5.69 19.57 -0.23
N ILE A 159 5.41 18.27 -0.34
CA ILE A 159 6.46 17.26 -0.36
C ILE A 159 7.35 17.40 -1.59
N HIS A 160 6.77 17.61 -2.79
CA HIS A 160 7.52 17.81 -4.03
C HIS A 160 8.48 19.00 -3.90
N HIS A 161 7.99 20.13 -3.41
CA HIS A 161 8.81 21.31 -3.17
C HIS A 161 9.98 21.04 -2.20
N VAL A 162 9.73 20.31 -1.09
CA VAL A 162 10.80 19.91 -0.18
C VAL A 162 11.82 18.99 -0.85
N LEU A 163 11.38 18.06 -1.69
CA LEU A 163 12.29 17.18 -2.43
C LEU A 163 13.20 17.97 -3.35
N ASP A 164 12.65 18.93 -4.10
CA ASP A 164 13.42 19.82 -4.98
C ASP A 164 14.46 20.63 -4.19
N ASP A 165 14.07 21.20 -3.05
CA ASP A 165 14.96 21.99 -2.17
C ASP A 165 16.14 21.18 -1.62
N VAL A 166 15.97 19.88 -1.40
CA VAL A 166 17.03 19.00 -0.89
C VAL A 166 17.74 18.22 -1.99
N GLY A 167 17.41 18.46 -3.25
CA GLY A 167 18.02 17.79 -4.40
C GLY A 167 17.65 16.31 -4.52
N LEU A 168 16.48 15.92 -4.07
CA LEU A 168 15.91 14.59 -4.23
C LEU A 168 14.76 14.62 -5.23
N ALA A 169 14.52 13.49 -5.88
CA ALA A 169 13.37 13.29 -6.76
C ALA A 169 12.57 12.06 -6.34
N GLY A 170 11.28 12.09 -6.63
CA GLY A 170 10.37 10.99 -6.30
C GLY A 170 9.23 10.84 -7.29
N ALA A 171 8.59 9.67 -7.25
CA ALA A 171 7.38 9.37 -8.00
C ALA A 171 6.15 9.41 -7.11
N VAL A 172 5.02 9.81 -7.66
CA VAL A 172 3.75 9.91 -6.95
C VAL A 172 2.73 8.93 -7.54
N LYS A 173 1.84 8.43 -6.68
CA LYS A 173 0.70 7.61 -7.08
C LYS A 173 -0.49 7.87 -6.17
N THR A 174 -1.70 7.57 -6.66
CA THR A 174 -2.88 7.52 -5.80
C THR A 174 -2.74 6.38 -4.77
N SER A 175 -3.32 6.52 -3.61
CA SER A 175 -3.42 5.40 -2.66
C SER A 175 -4.47 4.36 -3.07
N GLY A 176 -5.24 4.62 -4.13
CA GLY A 176 -6.46 3.87 -4.47
C GLY A 176 -7.57 4.06 -3.44
N ALA A 177 -7.47 5.11 -2.62
CA ALA A 177 -8.47 5.54 -1.66
C ALA A 177 -8.61 7.07 -1.74
N LYS A 178 -8.45 7.81 -0.64
CA LYS A 178 -8.59 9.26 -0.59
C LYS A 178 -7.26 10.02 -0.62
N GLY A 179 -6.13 9.35 -0.50
CA GLY A 179 -4.80 9.93 -0.36
C GLY A 179 -3.87 9.63 -1.52
N ALA A 180 -2.63 10.05 -1.37
CA ALA A 180 -1.54 9.80 -2.30
C ALA A 180 -0.31 9.26 -1.56
N HIS A 181 0.59 8.61 -2.28
CA HIS A 181 1.88 8.17 -1.77
C HIS A 181 2.99 8.76 -2.63
N VAL A 182 4.01 9.29 -1.98
CA VAL A 182 5.26 9.72 -2.62
C VAL A 182 6.36 8.72 -2.29
N PHE A 183 7.03 8.22 -3.31
CA PHE A 183 8.14 7.27 -3.21
C PHE A 183 9.42 7.94 -3.68
N VAL A 184 10.46 7.90 -2.86
CA VAL A 184 11.79 8.41 -3.19
C VAL A 184 12.76 7.23 -3.16
N PRO A 185 13.32 6.79 -4.30
CA PRO A 185 14.27 5.68 -4.33
C PRO A 185 15.59 6.11 -3.69
N VAL A 186 16.15 5.23 -2.86
CA VAL A 186 17.36 5.50 -2.11
C VAL A 186 18.47 4.50 -2.41
N ASP A 187 19.71 4.93 -2.19
CA ASP A 187 20.90 4.09 -2.32
C ASP A 187 20.72 2.76 -1.54
N PRO A 188 21.09 1.61 -2.10
CA PRO A 188 21.00 0.31 -1.44
C PRO A 188 21.72 0.22 -0.08
N ALA A 189 22.71 1.09 0.17
CA ALA A 189 23.39 1.16 1.46
C ALA A 189 22.59 1.91 2.55
N THR A 190 21.45 2.54 2.19
CA THR A 190 20.62 3.30 3.14
C THR A 190 19.99 2.37 4.18
N SER A 191 20.31 2.58 5.45
CA SER A 191 19.70 1.83 6.55
C SER A 191 18.24 2.22 6.78
N ALA A 192 17.46 1.34 7.40
CA ALA A 192 16.07 1.65 7.79
C ALA A 192 16.00 2.83 8.78
N GLU A 193 17.03 3.02 9.61
CA GLU A 193 17.14 4.16 10.53
C GLU A 193 17.31 5.47 9.77
N ASP A 194 18.23 5.52 8.79
CA ASP A 194 18.47 6.69 7.96
C ASP A 194 17.27 7.01 7.07
N ALA A 195 16.67 6.00 6.46
CA ALA A 195 15.45 6.16 5.70
C ALA A 195 14.32 6.75 6.56
N ALA A 196 14.14 6.26 7.78
CA ALA A 196 13.15 6.79 8.71
C ALA A 196 13.48 8.23 9.16
N ALA A 197 14.76 8.54 9.39
CA ALA A 197 15.21 9.89 9.73
C ALA A 197 14.92 10.87 8.58
N ALA A 198 15.35 10.56 7.35
CA ALA A 198 15.10 11.40 6.18
C ALA A 198 13.59 11.62 5.95
N THR A 199 12.79 10.56 6.03
CA THR A 199 11.34 10.67 5.82
C THR A 199 10.68 11.60 6.84
N ARG A 200 11.10 11.54 8.13
CA ARG A 200 10.62 12.45 9.17
C ARG A 200 11.03 13.90 8.90
N ALA A 201 12.27 14.13 8.47
CA ALA A 201 12.75 15.47 8.14
C ALA A 201 11.98 16.08 6.96
N ILE A 202 11.75 15.32 5.89
CA ILE A 202 10.94 15.75 4.74
C ILE A 202 9.54 16.12 5.19
N ALA A 203 8.85 15.24 5.92
CA ALA A 203 7.50 15.50 6.41
C ALA A 203 7.43 16.75 7.31
N GLN A 204 8.42 16.95 8.20
CA GLN A 204 8.45 18.13 9.07
C GLN A 204 8.74 19.42 8.27
N ARG A 205 9.62 19.38 7.25
CA ARG A 205 9.86 20.53 6.37
C ARG A 205 8.57 20.90 5.62
N ALA A 206 7.85 19.92 5.07
CA ALA A 206 6.58 20.14 4.38
C ALA A 206 5.51 20.73 5.31
N GLU A 207 5.37 20.24 6.54
CA GLU A 207 4.48 20.83 7.55
C GLU A 207 4.84 22.30 7.87
N ARG A 208 6.14 22.65 7.89
CA ARG A 208 6.60 24.03 8.12
C ARG A 208 6.30 24.98 6.96
N LEU A 209 6.30 24.46 5.72
CA LEU A 209 5.95 25.28 4.54
C LEU A 209 4.51 25.74 4.61
N ASP A 210 3.58 24.85 4.93
CA ASP A 210 2.19 25.21 5.17
C ASP A 210 1.56 24.38 6.30
N PRO A 211 1.62 24.88 7.54
CA PRO A 211 1.04 24.20 8.69
C PRO A 211 -0.50 24.27 8.73
N SER A 212 -1.14 24.92 7.76
CA SER A 212 -2.61 24.89 7.61
C SER A 212 -3.08 23.72 6.77
N VAL A 213 -2.26 23.23 5.86
CA VAL A 213 -2.54 22.10 4.94
C VAL A 213 -2.14 20.76 5.55
N ALA A 214 -0.93 20.66 6.09
CA ALA A 214 -0.31 19.39 6.47
C ALA A 214 0.06 19.33 7.96
N THR A 215 0.18 18.11 8.49
CA THR A 215 0.66 17.87 9.85
C THR A 215 1.37 16.52 9.99
N THR A 216 2.38 16.48 10.87
CA THR A 216 3.06 15.25 11.29
C THR A 216 2.47 14.68 12.59
N ALA A 217 1.39 15.25 13.12
CA ALA A 217 0.74 14.81 14.36
C ALA A 217 0.19 13.39 14.23
N PHE A 218 0.80 12.43 14.96
CA PHE A 218 0.44 11.01 14.88
C PHE A 218 -0.97 10.74 15.41
N LEU A 219 -1.39 11.38 16.49
CA LEU A 219 -2.71 11.21 17.08
C LEU A 219 -3.78 11.94 16.25
N LYS A 220 -4.83 11.23 15.84
CA LYS A 220 -5.93 11.81 15.03
C LYS A 220 -6.54 13.07 15.66
N ALA A 221 -6.66 13.10 16.99
CA ALA A 221 -7.20 14.25 17.72
C ALA A 221 -6.36 15.52 17.57
N ASP A 222 -5.08 15.40 17.27
CA ASP A 222 -4.13 16.53 17.20
C ASP A 222 -3.94 17.01 15.75
N ARG A 223 -4.54 16.33 14.76
CA ARG A 223 -4.38 16.65 13.32
C ARG A 223 -5.12 17.91 12.88
N GLY A 224 -6.12 18.37 13.62
CA GLY A 224 -6.84 19.64 13.37
C GLY A 224 -7.47 19.74 11.99
N GLY A 225 -7.94 18.64 11.39
CA GLY A 225 -8.53 18.63 10.05
C GLY A 225 -7.53 18.73 8.89
N LYS A 226 -6.23 18.55 9.14
CA LYS A 226 -5.14 18.66 8.16
C LYS A 226 -4.78 17.28 7.60
N VAL A 227 -4.05 17.26 6.47
CA VAL A 227 -3.50 16.04 5.89
C VAL A 227 -2.37 15.51 6.77
N PHE A 228 -2.47 14.28 7.18
CA PHE A 228 -1.40 13.62 7.93
C PHE A 228 -0.32 13.11 7.00
N LEU A 229 0.91 13.58 7.21
CA LEU A 229 2.10 13.12 6.54
C LEU A 229 2.68 11.93 7.32
N ASP A 230 2.25 10.70 6.98
CA ASP A 230 2.75 9.51 7.67
C ASP A 230 4.16 9.14 7.19
N ALA A 231 5.15 9.52 7.98
CA ALA A 231 6.57 9.23 7.79
C ALA A 231 7.04 7.93 8.48
N THR A 232 6.11 7.05 8.90
CA THR A 232 6.47 5.88 9.73
C THR A 232 6.71 4.59 8.94
N ARG A 233 6.58 4.63 7.60
CA ARG A 233 6.60 3.42 6.77
C ARG A 233 8.00 2.78 6.64
N ALA A 234 9.07 3.54 6.73
CA ALA A 234 10.44 3.02 6.62
C ALA A 234 10.84 2.03 7.73
N GLY A 235 10.13 2.00 8.85
CA GLY A 235 10.41 1.12 10.00
C GLY A 235 9.82 -0.30 9.91
N GLY A 236 9.80 -0.92 8.72
CA GLY A 236 9.30 -2.30 8.54
C GLY A 236 7.78 -2.42 8.30
N ALA A 237 7.09 -1.32 8.07
CA ALA A 237 5.71 -1.33 7.65
C ALA A 237 5.58 -1.72 6.16
N THR A 238 4.42 -2.26 5.80
CA THR A 238 4.07 -2.53 4.40
C THR A 238 3.27 -1.37 3.82
N VAL A 239 3.41 -1.14 2.52
CA VAL A 239 2.67 -0.12 1.78
C VAL A 239 2.00 -0.76 0.58
N VAL A 240 0.78 -0.29 0.23
CA VAL A 240 0.11 -0.80 -0.96
C VAL A 240 0.97 -0.53 -2.21
N ALA A 241 1.18 -1.56 -3.01
CA ALA A 241 2.00 -1.48 -4.22
C ALA A 241 1.35 -0.59 -5.29
N ALA A 242 2.16 -0.01 -6.19
CA ALA A 242 1.64 0.52 -7.45
C ALA A 242 0.89 -0.60 -8.19
N TYR A 243 -0.19 -0.25 -8.87
CA TYR A 243 -1.11 -1.16 -9.57
C TYR A 243 -1.90 -2.12 -8.68
N SER A 244 -1.74 -2.08 -7.36
CA SER A 244 -2.55 -2.91 -6.47
C SER A 244 -3.99 -2.40 -6.42
N PRO A 245 -5.00 -3.28 -6.63
CA PRO A 245 -6.38 -2.94 -6.33
C PRO A 245 -6.60 -2.69 -4.84
N ARG A 246 -7.76 -2.10 -4.50
CA ARG A 246 -8.18 -1.87 -3.12
C ARG A 246 -9.53 -2.53 -2.86
N ALA A 247 -9.69 -3.11 -1.69
CA ALA A 247 -10.93 -3.77 -1.24
C ALA A 247 -11.97 -2.72 -0.80
N ARG A 248 -12.43 -1.92 -1.77
CA ARG A 248 -13.41 -0.83 -1.63
C ARG A 248 -14.42 -0.89 -2.76
N PRO A 249 -15.62 -0.27 -2.62
CA PRO A 249 -16.59 -0.18 -3.71
C PRO A 249 -15.94 0.30 -5.01
N GLY A 250 -16.28 -0.34 -6.13
CA GLY A 250 -15.69 -0.07 -7.45
C GLY A 250 -14.27 -0.61 -7.66
N VAL A 251 -13.65 -1.20 -6.63
CA VAL A 251 -12.31 -1.79 -6.68
C VAL A 251 -11.27 -0.85 -7.31
N PRO A 252 -11.07 0.34 -6.71
CA PRO A 252 -10.09 1.31 -7.23
C PRO A 252 -8.67 0.75 -7.13
N VAL A 253 -7.77 1.32 -7.93
CA VAL A 253 -6.38 0.92 -8.05
C VAL A 253 -5.47 1.99 -7.46
N SER A 254 -4.41 1.58 -6.78
CA SER A 254 -3.30 2.46 -6.39
C SER A 254 -2.47 2.76 -7.64
N PHE A 255 -2.82 3.83 -8.35
CA PHE A 255 -2.40 4.10 -9.72
C PHE A 255 -1.28 5.14 -9.78
N PRO A 256 -0.18 4.86 -10.51
CA PRO A 256 0.87 5.84 -10.77
C PRO A 256 0.36 7.00 -11.60
N VAL A 257 0.77 8.21 -11.25
CA VAL A 257 0.42 9.44 -11.98
C VAL A 257 1.65 10.32 -12.08
N SER A 258 1.67 11.23 -13.05
CA SER A 258 2.72 12.25 -13.09
C SER A 258 2.43 13.37 -12.08
N TRP A 259 3.45 14.11 -11.69
CA TRP A 259 3.29 15.27 -10.81
C TRP A 259 2.39 16.33 -11.46
N GLU A 260 2.52 16.52 -12.78
CA GLU A 260 1.76 17.48 -13.56
C GLU A 260 0.26 17.14 -13.63
N SER A 261 -0.07 15.85 -13.71
CA SER A 261 -1.47 15.39 -13.81
C SER A 261 -2.16 15.20 -12.47
N LEU A 262 -1.43 15.28 -11.36
CA LEU A 262 -1.95 14.92 -10.03
C LEU A 262 -3.18 15.74 -9.62
N ALA A 263 -3.23 17.03 -10.01
CA ALA A 263 -4.35 17.92 -9.69
C ALA A 263 -5.59 17.66 -10.54
N ASP A 264 -5.45 17.04 -11.71
CA ASP A 264 -6.51 16.87 -12.71
C ASP A 264 -7.23 15.54 -12.64
N ILE A 265 -6.84 14.65 -11.71
CA ILE A 265 -7.38 13.29 -11.58
C ILE A 265 -8.19 13.11 -10.29
N ALA A 266 -9.06 12.11 -10.31
CA ALA A 266 -9.66 11.55 -9.10
C ALA A 266 -9.25 10.08 -8.90
N PRO A 267 -8.98 9.62 -7.67
CA PRO A 267 -8.63 8.21 -7.42
C PRO A 267 -9.68 7.20 -7.92
N THR A 268 -10.93 7.64 -8.07
CA THR A 268 -12.04 6.85 -8.60
C THR A 268 -11.99 6.64 -10.12
N ASP A 269 -11.16 7.38 -10.83
CA ASP A 269 -10.97 7.22 -12.28
C ASP A 269 -10.23 5.90 -12.58
N PHE A 270 -9.46 5.42 -11.62
CA PHE A 270 -8.61 4.23 -11.74
C PHE A 270 -9.22 3.05 -10.99
N THR A 271 -10.00 2.25 -11.68
CA THR A 271 -10.57 0.99 -11.17
C THR A 271 -9.96 -0.20 -11.89
N ILE A 272 -10.16 -1.43 -11.41
CA ILE A 272 -9.70 -2.63 -12.14
C ILE A 272 -10.34 -2.78 -13.53
N THR A 273 -11.41 -2.03 -13.83
CA THR A 273 -12.07 -2.05 -15.14
C THR A 273 -11.59 -0.94 -16.08
N SER A 274 -11.15 0.19 -15.56
CA SER A 274 -10.70 1.34 -16.36
C SER A 274 -9.17 1.44 -16.47
N ALA A 275 -8.44 0.94 -15.48
CA ALA A 275 -6.99 1.14 -15.39
C ALA A 275 -6.20 0.50 -16.54
N ILE A 276 -6.67 -0.63 -17.10
CA ILE A 276 -5.98 -1.32 -18.21
C ILE A 276 -5.93 -0.40 -19.44
N ASP A 277 -7.06 0.20 -19.80
CA ASP A 277 -7.15 1.08 -20.96
C ASP A 277 -6.33 2.35 -20.78
N LEU A 278 -6.23 2.84 -19.53
CA LEU A 278 -5.46 4.05 -19.20
C LEU A 278 -3.94 3.82 -19.19
N LEU A 279 -3.49 2.58 -18.94
CA LEU A 279 -2.07 2.25 -18.90
C LEU A 279 -1.43 2.20 -20.29
N GLY A 280 -2.19 1.79 -21.31
CA GLY A 280 -1.61 1.52 -22.64
C GLY A 280 -0.48 0.49 -22.56
N ASP A 281 0.52 0.62 -23.42
CA ASP A 281 1.67 -0.29 -23.52
C ASP A 281 2.82 0.06 -22.54
N GLY A 282 2.78 1.22 -21.89
CA GLY A 282 3.84 1.71 -21.02
C GLY A 282 3.76 1.22 -19.57
N ASP A 283 4.82 1.45 -18.82
CA ASP A 283 4.84 1.34 -17.36
C ASP A 283 5.10 2.73 -16.74
N PRO A 284 4.05 3.51 -16.44
CA PRO A 284 4.19 4.85 -15.90
C PRO A 284 4.90 4.88 -14.55
N TRP A 285 4.83 3.80 -13.74
CA TRP A 285 5.56 3.74 -12.47
C TRP A 285 7.06 3.66 -12.66
N THR A 286 7.51 2.75 -13.51
CA THR A 286 8.94 2.63 -13.84
C THR A 286 9.46 3.87 -14.57
N ALA A 287 8.66 4.45 -15.46
CA ALA A 287 9.05 5.66 -16.20
C ALA A 287 9.18 6.91 -15.30
N ALA A 288 8.33 7.05 -14.29
CA ALA A 288 8.37 8.18 -13.35
C ALA A 288 9.39 8.00 -12.22
N MET A 289 9.85 6.76 -11.97
CA MET A 289 10.76 6.49 -10.86
C MET A 289 12.18 6.94 -11.18
N PRO A 290 12.75 7.89 -10.42
CA PRO A 290 14.14 8.31 -10.63
C PRO A 290 15.12 7.20 -10.25
N ALA A 291 16.39 7.37 -10.58
CA ALA A 291 17.46 6.51 -10.11
C ALA A 291 17.57 6.58 -8.57
N ALA A 292 18.17 5.54 -7.96
CA ALA A 292 18.45 5.52 -6.53
C ALA A 292 19.39 6.67 -6.14
N GLN A 293 19.13 7.32 -5.01
CA GLN A 293 19.76 8.57 -4.58
C GLN A 293 20.37 8.44 -3.19
N ALA A 294 21.51 9.09 -2.99
CA ALA A 294 22.10 9.26 -1.66
C ALA A 294 21.30 10.31 -0.87
N LEU A 295 21.08 10.04 0.41
CA LEU A 295 20.37 10.97 1.28
C LEU A 295 21.33 12.10 1.77
N PRO A 296 20.91 13.39 1.69
CA PRO A 296 21.70 14.51 2.18
C PRO A 296 22.02 14.40 3.68
N ALA A 297 23.26 14.68 4.05
CA ALA A 297 23.74 14.53 5.43
C ALA A 297 23.00 15.45 6.43
N ASP A 298 22.67 16.67 6.02
CA ASP A 298 21.92 17.64 6.82
C ASP A 298 20.48 17.18 7.05
N LEU A 299 19.84 16.55 6.04
CA LEU A 299 18.51 15.96 6.15
C LEU A 299 18.51 14.80 7.16
N LEU A 300 19.52 13.94 7.13
CA LEU A 300 19.70 12.86 8.09
C LEU A 300 19.92 13.38 9.51
N ALA A 301 20.80 14.37 9.67
CA ALA A 301 21.08 15.00 10.98
C ALA A 301 19.79 15.58 11.58
N GLN A 302 19.06 16.38 10.82
CA GLN A 302 17.75 16.91 11.25
C GLN A 302 16.78 15.79 11.62
N GLY A 303 16.64 14.77 10.80
CA GLY A 303 15.68 13.69 11.01
C GLY A 303 15.96 12.82 12.24
N ARG A 304 17.24 12.70 12.64
CA ARG A 304 17.66 11.99 13.87
C ARG A 304 17.27 12.73 15.14
N GLU A 305 17.16 14.06 15.09
CA GLU A 305 16.69 14.89 16.21
C GLU A 305 15.17 14.83 16.40
N ILE A 306 14.40 14.44 15.36
CA ILE A 306 12.94 14.33 15.41
C ILE A 306 12.55 13.02 16.13
N PRO A 307 11.83 13.08 17.26
CA PRO A 307 11.37 11.89 17.98
C PRO A 307 10.54 10.98 17.09
N THR A 308 10.72 9.68 17.21
CA THR A 308 9.88 8.72 16.47
C THR A 308 8.41 8.89 16.91
N PRO A 309 7.48 9.21 16.00
CA PRO A 309 6.11 9.62 16.34
C PRO A 309 5.37 8.59 17.20
N ARG A 310 5.58 7.30 16.92
CA ARG A 310 4.95 6.20 17.66
C ARG A 310 5.35 6.15 19.12
N VAL A 311 6.62 6.41 19.42
CA VAL A 311 7.14 6.45 20.81
C VAL A 311 6.66 7.70 21.51
N ALA A 312 6.69 8.85 20.85
CA ALA A 312 6.19 10.11 21.37
C ALA A 312 4.68 10.02 21.69
N ALA A 313 3.86 9.48 20.79
CA ALA A 313 2.44 9.28 20.98
C ALA A 313 2.12 8.30 22.13
N MET A 314 2.92 7.26 22.29
CA MET A 314 2.75 6.31 23.40
C MET A 314 3.05 6.96 24.75
N HIS A 315 4.10 7.79 24.82
CA HIS A 315 4.44 8.55 26.02
C HIS A 315 3.36 9.60 26.35
N GLU A 316 2.87 10.30 25.35
CA GLU A 316 1.78 11.27 25.50
C GLU A 316 0.48 10.60 25.94
N GLY A 317 0.10 9.48 25.35
CA GLY A 317 -1.05 8.69 25.78
C GLY A 317 -0.96 8.24 27.23
N LYS A 318 0.25 7.84 27.70
CA LYS A 318 0.49 7.51 29.10
C LYS A 318 0.35 8.73 30.02
N ARG A 319 0.85 9.92 29.61
CA ARG A 319 0.69 11.18 30.36
C ARG A 319 -0.78 11.57 30.49
N ARG A 320 -1.53 11.56 29.37
CA ARG A 320 -2.98 11.90 29.36
C ARG A 320 -3.78 10.94 30.25
N LYS A 321 -3.49 9.63 30.22
CA LYS A 321 -4.12 8.64 31.13
C LYS A 321 -3.80 8.89 32.59
N ARG A 322 -2.56 9.26 32.94
CA ARG A 322 -2.17 9.61 34.30
C ARG A 322 -2.85 10.89 34.79
N ALA A 323 -2.98 11.89 33.91
CA ALA A 323 -3.65 13.14 34.24
C ALA A 323 -5.18 12.99 34.42
N ALA A 324 -5.79 12.05 33.70
CA ALA A 324 -7.22 11.73 33.77
C ALA A 324 -7.58 10.74 34.91
N ALA A 325 -6.60 10.10 35.54
CA ALA A 325 -6.85 9.21 36.68
C ALA A 325 -7.37 10.04 37.87
N PRO A 326 -8.50 9.65 38.50
CA PRO A 326 -9.01 10.38 39.67
C PRO A 326 -7.92 10.35 40.77
N LYS A 327 -7.58 11.55 41.28
CA LYS A 327 -6.70 11.67 42.45
C LYS A 327 -7.39 10.93 43.58
N GLY A 328 -6.80 9.79 43.97
CA GLY A 328 -7.31 9.01 45.10
C GLY A 328 -7.51 9.93 46.29
N ARG A 329 -8.71 9.87 46.87
CA ARG A 329 -8.98 10.52 48.17
C ARG A 329 -8.09 9.81 49.18
N GLY A 330 -7.10 10.55 49.70
CA GLY A 330 -6.37 10.17 50.92
C GLY A 330 -7.27 10.22 52.14
#